data_ac0fea2cc777245b9337218e036b1706
#
_entry.id   ac0fea2cc777245b9337218e036b1706
#
_cell.length_a   1.000
_cell.length_b   1.000
_cell.length_c   1.000
_cell.angle_alpha   90.00
_cell.angle_beta   90.00
_cell.angle_gamma   90.00
#
_symmetry.space_group_name_H-M   'P 1'
#
loop_
_entity.id
_entity.type
_entity.pdbx_description
1 polymer ?
#
loop_
_entity_poly.entity_id
_entity_poly.type
_entity_poly.pdbx_seq_one_letter_code
_entity_poly.pdbx_strand_id
1 'polypeptide(L)'
;MENKHIKVGGGIVKEVTMGNDLPFTLIAGPCQLQEMDLALKIAKYMKQLTEKLGIQYIFKASFDKANRNSINGARGVGIETGIKIFDRIRNELGIPVITDVHTEEQAGIIAPHVDMIQQPAFLIRQTDLSAAIAKTGKACNLKKAQFMAPKDMKNVIGKYEHFDNHNLCLTERGTSFGYGALVVDTTGLITMAETGYPVVIDATHSVQKPAAMGESSGGEGRMAPIIARAALSTGHVAGVFIETHPEPLKGGSDIWNAIPLMYMEETLKQLKAIDDVAKANLPRLEDWVQEGKAI
;
A
#
# COMPACT_ATOMS: atom_id res chain seq x y z
N MET A 1 -23.54 -0.79 3.35
CA MET A 1 -22.63 -1.89 2.99
C MET A 1 -21.93 -2.42 4.23
N GLU A 2 -21.71 -3.74 4.33
CA GLU A 2 -20.98 -4.33 5.44
C GLU A 2 -19.49 -4.17 5.21
N ASN A 3 -18.78 -3.51 6.13
CA ASN A 3 -17.33 -3.38 6.08
C ASN A 3 -16.68 -4.70 6.48
N LYS A 4 -15.86 -5.26 5.60
CA LYS A 4 -15.02 -6.40 5.91
C LYS A 4 -13.77 -5.93 6.65
N HIS A 5 -13.41 -6.64 7.70
CA HIS A 5 -12.16 -6.41 8.43
C HIS A 5 -11.16 -7.51 8.06
N ILE A 6 -9.94 -7.11 7.74
CA ILE A 6 -8.86 -8.05 7.47
C ILE A 6 -7.81 -7.99 8.57
N LYS A 7 -7.09 -9.10 8.74
CA LYS A 7 -6.04 -9.23 9.76
C LYS A 7 -4.70 -9.47 9.11
N VAL A 8 -3.70 -8.74 9.56
CA VAL A 8 -2.30 -8.85 9.11
C VAL A 8 -1.41 -9.10 10.31
N GLY A 9 -0.59 -10.15 10.26
CA GLY A 9 0.28 -10.52 11.37
C GLY A 9 -0.37 -11.50 12.34
N GLY A 10 0.03 -11.43 13.60
CA GLY A 10 -0.27 -12.40 14.65
C GLY A 10 0.93 -13.30 14.96
N GLY A 11 0.86 -14.09 16.04
CA GLY A 11 1.98 -14.91 16.48
C GLY A 11 3.14 -14.08 17.01
N ILE A 12 4.28 -14.09 16.32
CA ILE A 12 5.50 -13.35 16.73
C ILE A 12 5.43 -11.84 16.45
N VAL A 13 4.48 -11.39 15.63
CA VAL A 13 4.29 -9.98 15.32
C VAL A 13 2.94 -9.49 15.81
N LYS A 14 2.81 -8.19 16.06
CA LYS A 14 1.54 -7.57 16.42
C LYS A 14 0.51 -7.80 15.33
N GLU A 15 -0.69 -8.25 15.67
CA GLU A 15 -1.81 -8.29 14.74
C GLU A 15 -2.32 -6.88 14.47
N VAL A 16 -2.51 -6.57 13.20
CA VAL A 16 -3.10 -5.33 12.68
C VAL A 16 -4.44 -5.67 12.05
N THR A 17 -5.50 -4.95 12.42
CA THR A 17 -6.82 -5.09 11.82
C THR A 17 -7.11 -3.86 10.95
N MET A 18 -7.45 -4.08 9.68
CA MET A 18 -7.79 -3.03 8.72
C MET A 18 -9.26 -3.10 8.31
N GLY A 19 -9.92 -1.96 8.27
CA GLY A 19 -11.30 -1.78 7.83
C GLY A 19 -11.56 -0.33 7.45
N ASN A 20 -12.50 -0.07 6.54
CA ASN A 20 -12.79 1.30 6.09
C ASN A 20 -13.41 2.17 7.19
N ASP A 21 -14.03 1.54 8.18
CA ASP A 21 -14.65 2.13 9.37
C ASP A 21 -13.69 2.24 10.58
N LEU A 22 -12.48 1.69 10.47
CA LEU A 22 -11.47 1.73 11.52
C LEU A 22 -10.46 2.87 11.27
N PRO A 23 -9.74 3.36 12.30
CA PRO A 23 -8.62 4.28 12.10
C PRO A 23 -7.64 3.72 11.06
N PHE A 24 -7.10 4.59 10.21
CA PHE A 24 -6.24 4.13 9.14
C PHE A 24 -4.99 3.40 9.65
N THR A 25 -4.57 2.39 8.91
CA THR A 25 -3.29 1.69 9.09
C THR A 25 -2.23 2.31 8.19
N LEU A 26 -1.04 2.54 8.71
CA LEU A 26 0.11 2.96 7.92
C LEU A 26 0.86 1.75 7.36
N ILE A 27 1.03 1.73 6.04
CA ILE A 27 1.94 0.80 5.34
C ILE A 27 3.10 1.63 4.84
N ALA A 28 4.29 1.52 5.45
CA ALA A 28 5.41 2.37 5.07
C ALA A 28 6.78 1.70 5.26
N GLY A 29 7.75 2.18 4.47
CA GLY A 29 9.15 1.77 4.51
C GLY A 29 9.90 2.26 3.28
N PRO A 30 11.12 1.77 3.02
CA PRO A 30 11.87 2.13 1.83
C PRO A 30 11.26 1.45 0.61
N CYS A 31 11.20 2.15 -0.52
CA CYS A 31 10.67 1.59 -1.77
C CYS A 31 11.33 0.26 -2.16
N GLN A 32 12.65 0.20 -1.96
CA GLN A 32 13.50 -0.94 -2.26
C GLN A 32 14.42 -1.25 -1.08
N LEU A 33 14.59 -2.52 -0.74
CA LEU A 33 15.62 -2.94 0.21
C LEU A 33 17.01 -2.66 -0.36
N GLN A 34 17.87 -2.10 0.48
CA GLN A 34 19.28 -1.82 0.18
C GLN A 34 20.17 -2.63 1.13
N GLU A 35 20.14 -2.32 2.41
CA GLU A 35 20.95 -2.94 3.45
C GLU A 35 20.11 -3.27 4.69
N MET A 36 20.53 -4.29 5.42
CA MET A 36 19.89 -4.75 6.66
C MET A 36 19.75 -3.61 7.68
N ASP A 37 20.86 -2.93 7.96
CA ASP A 37 20.89 -1.91 9.02
C ASP A 37 20.02 -0.69 8.68
N LEU A 38 19.97 -0.32 7.40
CA LEU A 38 19.09 0.76 6.95
C LEU A 38 17.62 0.37 7.09
N ALA A 39 17.25 -0.86 6.70
CA ALA A 39 15.89 -1.37 6.83
C ALA A 39 15.44 -1.40 8.30
N LEU A 40 16.28 -1.92 9.20
CA LEU A 40 16.03 -1.93 10.63
C LEU A 40 15.93 -0.53 11.23
N LYS A 41 16.78 0.40 10.82
CA LYS A 41 16.72 1.80 11.27
C LYS A 41 15.39 2.44 10.91
N ILE A 42 14.95 2.29 9.67
CA ILE A 42 13.65 2.82 9.21
C ILE A 42 12.51 2.16 9.96
N ALA A 43 12.48 0.83 10.03
CA ALA A 43 11.44 0.06 10.70
C ALA A 43 11.32 0.42 12.19
N LYS A 44 12.45 0.54 12.89
CA LYS A 44 12.50 0.93 14.31
C LYS A 44 11.98 2.34 14.55
N TYR A 45 12.43 3.30 13.72
CA TYR A 45 11.95 4.68 13.81
C TYR A 45 10.44 4.77 13.58
N MET A 46 9.95 4.14 12.51
CA MET A 46 8.53 4.16 12.17
C MET A 46 7.68 3.45 13.22
N LYS A 47 8.15 2.34 13.80
CA LYS A 47 7.48 1.66 14.91
C LYS A 47 7.31 2.62 16.10
N GLN A 48 8.39 3.25 16.56
CA GLN A 48 8.35 4.17 17.70
C GLN A 48 7.41 5.36 17.45
N LEU A 49 7.46 5.90 16.24
CA LEU A 49 6.61 7.02 15.84
C LEU A 49 5.13 6.64 15.81
N THR A 50 4.80 5.51 15.19
CA THR A 50 3.41 5.04 15.08
C THR A 50 2.83 4.62 16.43
N GLU A 51 3.62 3.99 17.30
CA GLU A 51 3.22 3.69 18.68
C GLU A 51 2.91 4.98 19.46
N LYS A 52 3.77 6.01 19.35
CA LYS A 52 3.55 7.33 19.96
C LYS A 52 2.25 7.99 19.50
N LEU A 53 1.90 7.82 18.23
CA LEU A 53 0.71 8.43 17.62
C LEU A 53 -0.56 7.55 17.71
N GLY A 54 -0.45 6.32 18.17
CA GLY A 54 -1.56 5.36 18.21
C GLY A 54 -2.02 4.90 16.84
N ILE A 55 -1.10 4.81 15.86
CA ILE A 55 -1.37 4.38 14.49
C ILE A 55 -0.90 2.92 14.32
N GLN A 56 -1.72 2.06 13.71
CA GLN A 56 -1.30 0.71 13.35
C GLN A 56 -0.28 0.77 12.20
N TYR A 57 0.73 -0.12 12.23
CA TYR A 57 1.85 -0.05 11.29
C TYR A 57 2.22 -1.41 10.71
N ILE A 58 2.46 -1.42 9.40
CA ILE A 58 3.00 -2.55 8.63
C ILE A 58 4.25 -2.04 7.90
N PHE A 59 5.39 -2.71 8.11
CA PHE A 59 6.63 -2.37 7.40
C PHE A 59 6.57 -2.86 5.97
N LYS A 60 6.84 -1.98 5.00
CA LYS A 60 6.87 -2.34 3.57
C LYS A 60 8.23 -2.08 2.94
N ALA A 61 8.71 -3.07 2.20
CA ALA A 61 9.82 -2.88 1.26
C ALA A 61 9.76 -3.94 0.15
N SER A 62 10.35 -3.64 -1.02
CA SER A 62 10.52 -4.63 -2.10
C SER A 62 11.93 -5.22 -2.08
N PHE A 63 12.05 -6.53 -2.17
CA PHE A 63 13.34 -7.20 -2.32
C PHE A 63 13.88 -7.13 -3.75
N ASP A 64 12.98 -6.94 -4.73
CA ASP A 64 13.28 -6.79 -6.15
C ASP A 64 12.36 -5.74 -6.79
N LYS A 65 12.86 -5.02 -7.77
CA LYS A 65 12.13 -4.12 -8.66
C LYS A 65 12.15 -4.67 -10.08
N ALA A 66 11.24 -5.61 -10.37
CA ALA A 66 11.20 -6.33 -11.64
C ALA A 66 10.76 -5.48 -12.85
N ASN A 67 10.17 -4.30 -12.61
CA ASN A 67 9.57 -3.42 -13.63
C ASN A 67 10.42 -2.18 -13.96
N ARG A 68 11.76 -2.29 -13.92
CA ARG A 68 12.64 -1.18 -14.28
C ARG A 68 12.50 -0.78 -15.75
N ASN A 69 12.54 0.53 -16.03
CA ASN A 69 12.58 1.04 -17.41
C ASN A 69 13.90 0.68 -18.12
N SER A 70 15.02 0.74 -17.39
CA SER A 70 16.33 0.38 -17.92
C SER A 70 16.76 -0.99 -17.40
N ILE A 71 17.38 -1.81 -18.28
CA ILE A 71 17.98 -3.10 -17.90
C ILE A 71 19.10 -2.93 -16.86
N ASN A 72 19.74 -1.76 -16.83
CA ASN A 72 20.80 -1.40 -15.89
C ASN A 72 20.26 -0.84 -14.56
N GLY A 73 18.95 -0.72 -14.41
CA GLY A 73 18.31 -0.22 -13.17
C GLY A 73 18.58 -1.12 -11.98
N ALA A 74 18.82 -0.53 -10.81
CA ALA A 74 19.03 -1.29 -9.57
C ALA A 74 17.80 -2.14 -9.24
N ARG A 75 17.98 -3.47 -9.14
CA ARG A 75 16.91 -4.45 -8.91
C ARG A 75 16.56 -4.62 -7.42
N GLY A 76 17.51 -4.43 -6.52
CA GLY A 76 17.36 -4.69 -5.09
C GLY A 76 18.33 -5.76 -4.59
N VAL A 77 18.03 -6.30 -3.41
CA VAL A 77 18.91 -7.27 -2.71
C VAL A 77 18.63 -8.74 -3.10
N GLY A 78 17.55 -8.99 -3.85
CA GLY A 78 17.09 -10.33 -4.17
C GLY A 78 16.32 -11.01 -3.03
N ILE A 79 15.64 -12.11 -3.35
CA ILE A 79 14.69 -12.75 -2.45
C ILE A 79 15.36 -13.34 -1.20
N GLU A 80 16.51 -14.00 -1.34
CA GLU A 80 17.21 -14.64 -0.21
C GLU A 80 17.67 -13.63 0.86
N THR A 81 18.22 -12.49 0.41
CA THR A 81 18.62 -11.41 1.34
C THR A 81 17.39 -10.72 1.90
N GLY A 82 16.37 -10.52 1.06
CA GLY A 82 15.08 -9.97 1.50
C GLY A 82 14.45 -10.77 2.64
N ILE A 83 14.41 -12.09 2.51
CA ILE A 83 13.93 -13.01 3.56
C ILE A 83 14.65 -12.77 4.89
N LYS A 84 15.98 -12.72 4.88
CA LYS A 84 16.78 -12.48 6.10
C LYS A 84 16.43 -11.14 6.77
N ILE A 85 16.20 -10.10 5.95
CA ILE A 85 15.83 -8.78 6.45
C ILE A 85 14.42 -8.81 7.06
N PHE A 86 13.44 -9.39 6.36
CA PHE A 86 12.07 -9.48 6.83
C PHE A 86 11.94 -10.31 8.10
N ASP A 87 12.57 -11.47 8.15
CA ASP A 87 12.60 -12.30 9.37
C ASP A 87 13.20 -11.56 10.56
N ARG A 88 14.27 -10.81 10.33
CA ARG A 88 14.90 -10.02 11.39
C ARG A 88 13.99 -8.89 11.90
N ILE A 89 13.33 -8.16 10.99
CA ILE A 89 12.36 -7.11 11.37
C ILE A 89 11.21 -7.72 12.19
N ARG A 90 10.66 -8.85 11.76
CA ARG A 90 9.56 -9.54 12.44
C ARG A 90 9.99 -10.02 13.83
N ASN A 91 11.15 -10.68 13.93
CA ASN A 91 11.64 -11.25 15.19
C ASN A 91 12.10 -10.20 16.21
N GLU A 92 12.82 -9.15 15.76
CA GLU A 92 13.39 -8.16 16.69
C GLU A 92 12.42 -7.03 17.02
N LEU A 93 11.55 -6.65 16.08
CA LEU A 93 10.67 -5.50 16.26
C LEU A 93 9.20 -5.89 16.49
N GLY A 94 8.82 -7.13 16.20
CA GLY A 94 7.44 -7.59 16.41
C GLY A 94 6.41 -6.86 15.56
N ILE A 95 6.79 -6.33 14.38
CA ILE A 95 5.89 -5.63 13.44
C ILE A 95 5.64 -6.49 12.21
N PRO A 96 4.41 -6.48 11.67
CA PRO A 96 4.11 -7.21 10.44
C PRO A 96 4.81 -6.59 9.23
N VAL A 97 5.12 -7.44 8.25
CA VAL A 97 5.87 -7.08 7.05
C VAL A 97 5.06 -7.40 5.80
N ILE A 98 5.12 -6.51 4.83
CA ILE A 98 4.59 -6.69 3.48
C ILE A 98 5.71 -6.52 2.44
N THR A 99 5.70 -7.38 1.41
CA THR A 99 6.52 -7.23 0.19
C THR A 99 5.72 -7.59 -1.05
N ASP A 100 6.16 -7.14 -2.21
CA ASP A 100 5.59 -7.49 -3.50
C ASP A 100 6.31 -8.68 -4.14
N VAL A 101 5.57 -9.45 -4.94
CA VAL A 101 6.07 -10.61 -5.71
C VAL A 101 5.75 -10.42 -7.20
N HIS A 102 6.59 -11.00 -8.07
CA HIS A 102 6.51 -10.78 -9.51
C HIS A 102 6.32 -12.08 -10.30
N THR A 103 6.54 -13.23 -9.66
CA THR A 103 6.34 -14.57 -10.23
C THR A 103 5.55 -15.45 -9.26
N GLU A 104 4.94 -16.50 -9.80
CA GLU A 104 4.20 -17.49 -9.02
C GLU A 104 5.08 -18.19 -7.98
N GLU A 105 6.32 -18.54 -8.39
CA GLU A 105 7.30 -19.17 -7.50
C GLU A 105 7.67 -18.29 -6.31
N GLN A 106 7.88 -16.98 -6.52
CA GLN A 106 8.19 -16.04 -5.46
C GLN A 106 7.08 -15.98 -4.40
N ALA A 107 5.80 -16.13 -4.78
CA ALA A 107 4.69 -16.12 -3.83
C ALA A 107 4.81 -17.24 -2.80
N GLY A 108 5.12 -18.45 -3.25
CA GLY A 108 5.32 -19.61 -2.35
C GLY A 108 6.55 -19.46 -1.46
N ILE A 109 7.67 -18.98 -2.02
CA ILE A 109 8.94 -18.85 -1.29
C ILE A 109 8.83 -17.78 -0.18
N ILE A 110 8.20 -16.63 -0.47
CA ILE A 110 8.16 -15.49 0.46
C ILE A 110 7.09 -15.62 1.55
N ALA A 111 6.01 -16.37 1.29
CA ALA A 111 4.85 -16.45 2.18
C ALA A 111 5.17 -16.80 3.64
N PRO A 112 6.11 -17.72 3.98
CA PRO A 112 6.47 -17.99 5.37
C PRO A 112 7.15 -16.80 6.10
N HIS A 113 7.72 -15.87 5.35
CA HIS A 113 8.61 -14.82 5.83
C HIS A 113 7.96 -13.44 5.92
N VAL A 114 6.71 -13.31 5.47
CA VAL A 114 5.96 -12.06 5.48
C VAL A 114 4.54 -12.29 6.01
N ASP A 115 3.87 -11.22 6.39
CA ASP A 115 2.53 -11.25 6.95
C ASP A 115 1.47 -10.83 5.92
N MET A 116 1.89 -10.12 4.89
CA MET A 116 1.06 -9.70 3.77
C MET A 116 1.86 -9.77 2.47
N ILE A 117 1.21 -10.16 1.37
CA ILE A 117 1.81 -10.18 0.03
C ILE A 117 1.12 -9.13 -0.84
N GLN A 118 1.92 -8.33 -1.54
CA GLN A 118 1.40 -7.35 -2.49
C GLN A 118 1.46 -7.89 -3.92
N GLN A 119 0.34 -7.81 -4.64
CA GLN A 119 0.35 -7.95 -6.09
C GLN A 119 0.55 -6.58 -6.73
N PRO A 120 1.64 -6.38 -7.50
CA PRO A 120 1.95 -5.10 -8.14
C PRO A 120 0.90 -4.66 -9.16
N ALA A 121 0.75 -3.35 -9.33
CA ALA A 121 -0.24 -2.75 -10.23
C ALA A 121 -0.11 -3.23 -11.68
N PHE A 122 1.09 -3.30 -12.23
CA PHE A 122 1.29 -3.79 -13.60
C PHE A 122 0.93 -5.27 -13.79
N LEU A 123 0.97 -6.07 -12.74
CA LEU A 123 0.71 -7.50 -12.76
C LEU A 123 -0.67 -7.89 -12.23
N ILE A 124 -1.51 -6.92 -11.88
CA ILE A 124 -2.79 -7.17 -11.18
C ILE A 124 -3.78 -8.01 -12.00
N ARG A 125 -3.63 -8.04 -13.33
CA ARG A 125 -4.47 -8.85 -14.21
C ARG A 125 -3.94 -10.25 -14.49
N GLN A 126 -2.70 -10.57 -14.09
CA GLN A 126 -2.08 -11.90 -14.30
C GLN A 126 -2.77 -12.94 -13.41
N THR A 127 -3.58 -13.80 -14.05
CA THR A 127 -4.45 -14.74 -13.33
C THR A 127 -3.65 -15.77 -12.54
N ASP A 128 -2.59 -16.33 -13.14
CA ASP A 128 -1.78 -17.37 -12.50
C ASP A 128 -1.02 -16.81 -11.29
N LEU A 129 -0.47 -15.60 -11.39
CA LEU A 129 0.13 -14.91 -10.25
C LEU A 129 -0.89 -14.63 -9.14
N SER A 130 -2.11 -14.17 -9.50
CA SER A 130 -3.19 -13.96 -8.52
C SER A 130 -3.54 -15.27 -7.80
N ALA A 131 -3.65 -16.37 -8.55
CA ALA A 131 -3.92 -17.69 -8.00
C ALA A 131 -2.81 -18.19 -7.06
N ALA A 132 -1.54 -18.00 -7.46
CA ALA A 132 -0.40 -18.38 -6.64
C ALA A 132 -0.37 -17.60 -5.31
N ILE A 133 -0.59 -16.28 -5.36
CA ILE A 133 -0.66 -15.43 -4.16
C ILE A 133 -1.86 -15.84 -3.28
N ALA A 134 -3.05 -16.02 -3.86
CA ALA A 134 -4.26 -16.40 -3.13
C ALA A 134 -4.09 -17.70 -2.35
N LYS A 135 -3.49 -18.72 -2.99
CA LYS A 135 -3.23 -20.06 -2.39
C LYS A 135 -2.27 -20.03 -1.21
N THR A 136 -1.51 -18.95 -1.01
CA THR A 136 -0.65 -18.81 0.19
C THR A 136 -1.46 -18.63 1.47
N GLY A 137 -2.73 -18.23 1.38
CA GLY A 137 -3.58 -17.90 2.53
C GLY A 137 -3.18 -16.64 3.30
N LYS A 138 -2.17 -15.91 2.84
CA LYS A 138 -1.71 -14.66 3.46
C LYS A 138 -2.69 -13.51 3.19
N ALA A 139 -2.66 -12.49 4.04
CA ALA A 139 -3.26 -11.21 3.72
C ALA A 139 -2.68 -10.67 2.40
N CYS A 140 -3.50 -10.06 1.56
CA CYS A 140 -3.08 -9.61 0.23
C CYS A 140 -3.42 -8.14 0.00
N ASN A 141 -2.43 -7.39 -0.50
CA ASN A 141 -2.61 -6.02 -0.97
C ASN A 141 -2.67 -6.01 -2.50
N LEU A 142 -3.83 -5.67 -3.05
CA LEU A 142 -4.11 -5.69 -4.48
C LEU A 142 -4.00 -4.28 -5.04
N LYS A 143 -2.88 -3.95 -5.70
CA LYS A 143 -2.70 -2.62 -6.29
C LYS A 143 -3.43 -2.49 -7.61
N LYS A 144 -4.40 -1.57 -7.65
CA LYS A 144 -5.13 -1.22 -8.89
C LYS A 144 -4.14 -0.71 -9.95
N ALA A 145 -4.21 -1.27 -11.15
CA ALA A 145 -3.40 -0.78 -12.27
C ALA A 145 -3.85 0.62 -12.70
N GLN A 146 -2.89 1.36 -13.27
CA GLN A 146 -3.11 2.72 -13.76
C GLN A 146 -4.12 2.79 -14.93
N PHE A 147 -4.30 1.67 -15.64
CA PHE A 147 -5.22 1.53 -16.79
C PHE A 147 -6.58 0.93 -16.42
N MET A 148 -6.81 0.60 -15.13
CA MET A 148 -8.05 -0.02 -14.67
C MET A 148 -9.00 0.99 -14.05
N ALA A 149 -10.30 0.84 -14.32
CA ALA A 149 -11.33 1.57 -13.60
C ALA A 149 -11.47 0.98 -12.16
N PRO A 150 -11.82 1.79 -11.15
CA PRO A 150 -12.03 1.33 -9.78
C PRO A 150 -12.99 0.13 -9.67
N LYS A 151 -14.09 0.14 -10.40
CA LYS A 151 -15.10 -0.95 -10.44
C LYS A 151 -14.53 -2.29 -10.90
N ASP A 152 -13.48 -2.29 -11.72
CA ASP A 152 -12.90 -3.51 -12.27
C ASP A 152 -12.12 -4.31 -11.22
N MET A 153 -11.80 -3.69 -10.07
CA MET A 153 -11.17 -4.40 -8.95
C MET A 153 -12.06 -5.53 -8.41
N LYS A 154 -13.37 -5.46 -8.60
CA LYS A 154 -14.28 -6.57 -8.28
C LYS A 154 -13.90 -7.87 -8.99
N ASN A 155 -13.44 -7.80 -10.23
CA ASN A 155 -13.00 -8.96 -10.98
C ASN A 155 -11.68 -9.54 -10.43
N VAL A 156 -10.80 -8.68 -9.91
CA VAL A 156 -9.57 -9.13 -9.24
C VAL A 156 -9.89 -9.83 -7.93
N ILE A 157 -10.77 -9.24 -7.11
CA ILE A 157 -11.27 -9.85 -5.87
C ILE A 157 -11.78 -11.27 -6.14
N GLY A 158 -12.63 -11.46 -7.16
CA GLY A 158 -13.20 -12.76 -7.51
C GLY A 158 -12.15 -13.84 -7.80
N LYS A 159 -10.95 -13.48 -8.29
CA LYS A 159 -9.85 -14.43 -8.47
C LYS A 159 -9.32 -14.96 -7.14
N TYR A 160 -9.25 -14.12 -6.12
CA TYR A 160 -8.79 -14.51 -4.79
C TYR A 160 -9.84 -15.27 -4.02
N GLU A 161 -11.09 -14.81 -4.07
CA GLU A 161 -12.24 -15.49 -3.44
C GLU A 161 -12.45 -16.90 -4.00
N HIS A 162 -12.13 -17.14 -5.29
CA HIS A 162 -12.17 -18.47 -5.91
C HIS A 162 -11.26 -19.48 -5.19
N PHE A 163 -10.18 -19.03 -4.55
CA PHE A 163 -9.27 -19.85 -3.76
C PHE A 163 -9.49 -19.67 -2.24
N ASP A 164 -10.69 -19.23 -1.84
CA ASP A 164 -11.08 -19.04 -0.45
C ASP A 164 -10.18 -18.05 0.32
N ASN A 165 -9.55 -17.10 -0.38
CA ASN A 165 -8.79 -16.05 0.27
C ASN A 165 -9.59 -14.75 0.28
N HIS A 166 -10.15 -14.42 1.45
CA HIS A 166 -10.94 -13.24 1.72
C HIS A 166 -10.17 -12.17 2.53
N ASN A 167 -8.89 -12.38 2.80
CA ASN A 167 -8.06 -11.47 3.58
C ASN A 167 -7.35 -10.44 2.67
N LEU A 168 -8.14 -9.57 2.04
CA LEU A 168 -7.73 -8.69 0.94
C LEU A 168 -7.89 -7.21 1.29
N CYS A 169 -6.99 -6.36 0.82
CA CYS A 169 -7.22 -4.92 0.69
C CYS A 169 -6.91 -4.45 -0.74
N LEU A 170 -7.56 -3.35 -1.14
CA LEU A 170 -7.44 -2.76 -2.47
C LEU A 170 -6.65 -1.47 -2.38
N THR A 171 -5.65 -1.27 -3.23
CA THR A 171 -4.83 -0.05 -3.19
C THR A 171 -4.99 0.77 -4.47
N GLU A 172 -5.48 2.01 -4.30
CA GLU A 172 -5.43 3.07 -5.31
C GLU A 172 -4.02 3.67 -5.38
N ARG A 173 -3.51 3.92 -6.59
CA ARG A 173 -2.18 4.49 -6.82
C ARG A 173 -2.11 5.46 -8.00
N GLY A 174 -3.24 5.97 -8.41
CA GLY A 174 -3.38 6.84 -9.57
C GLY A 174 -3.65 6.10 -10.88
N THR A 175 -4.32 6.80 -11.77
CA THR A 175 -4.71 6.35 -13.10
C THR A 175 -3.94 7.14 -14.15
N SER A 176 -3.54 6.50 -15.26
CA SER A 176 -2.92 7.18 -16.39
C SER A 176 -3.92 8.12 -17.05
N PHE A 177 -3.53 9.38 -17.17
CA PHE A 177 -4.30 10.42 -17.84
C PHE A 177 -3.35 11.23 -18.73
N GLY A 178 -3.33 10.90 -20.01
CA GLY A 178 -2.34 11.46 -20.94
C GLY A 178 -0.94 10.90 -20.71
N TYR A 179 0.08 11.68 -20.98
CA TYR A 179 1.48 11.28 -20.89
C TYR A 179 2.17 11.91 -19.70
N GLY A 180 2.87 11.10 -18.90
CA GLY A 180 3.79 11.54 -17.84
C GLY A 180 3.17 12.02 -16.54
N ALA A 181 1.85 11.95 -16.34
CA ALA A 181 1.19 12.27 -15.08
C ALA A 181 0.14 11.21 -14.69
N LEU A 182 -0.10 11.08 -13.40
CA LEU A 182 -1.16 10.25 -12.84
C LEU A 182 -2.20 11.13 -12.16
N VAL A 183 -3.45 10.67 -12.16
CA VAL A 183 -4.58 11.32 -11.49
C VAL A 183 -5.21 10.34 -10.50
N VAL A 184 -5.43 10.80 -9.29
CA VAL A 184 -6.21 10.05 -8.29
C VAL A 184 -7.66 10.50 -8.40
N ASP A 185 -8.54 9.55 -8.71
CA ASP A 185 -9.98 9.72 -8.61
C ASP A 185 -10.41 9.40 -7.18
N THR A 186 -10.75 10.44 -6.41
CA THR A 186 -11.19 10.26 -5.02
C THR A 186 -12.55 9.57 -4.92
N THR A 187 -13.43 9.71 -5.93
CA THR A 187 -14.70 8.98 -5.98
C THR A 187 -14.48 7.50 -6.27
N GLY A 188 -13.40 7.17 -6.96
CA GLY A 188 -12.98 5.79 -7.18
C GLY A 188 -12.61 5.04 -5.89
N LEU A 189 -12.16 5.74 -4.84
CA LEU A 189 -11.93 5.14 -3.52
C LEU A 189 -13.26 4.64 -2.93
N ILE A 190 -14.32 5.43 -3.03
CA ILE A 190 -15.67 5.05 -2.57
C ILE A 190 -16.17 3.86 -3.37
N THR A 191 -16.04 3.89 -4.70
CA THR A 191 -16.40 2.77 -5.60
C THR A 191 -15.69 1.46 -5.21
N MET A 192 -14.41 1.53 -4.83
CA MET A 192 -13.70 0.34 -4.33
C MET A 192 -14.18 -0.07 -2.94
N ALA A 193 -14.46 0.88 -2.03
CA ALA A 193 -14.99 0.60 -0.70
C ALA A 193 -16.37 -0.06 -0.75
N GLU A 194 -17.15 0.18 -1.81
CA GLU A 194 -18.42 -0.51 -2.08
C GLU A 194 -18.32 -2.03 -2.22
N THR A 195 -17.13 -2.57 -2.43
CA THR A 195 -16.89 -4.02 -2.39
C THR A 195 -16.92 -4.58 -0.96
N GLY A 196 -16.92 -3.71 0.05
CA GLY A 196 -16.76 -4.04 1.48
C GLY A 196 -15.31 -4.25 1.91
N TYR A 197 -14.36 -4.47 1.00
CA TYR A 197 -12.97 -4.68 1.34
C TYR A 197 -12.26 -3.37 1.72
N PRO A 198 -11.27 -3.43 2.65
CA PRO A 198 -10.47 -2.28 3.03
C PRO A 198 -9.79 -1.64 1.82
N VAL A 199 -9.84 -0.31 1.74
CA VAL A 199 -9.22 0.48 0.67
C VAL A 199 -8.00 1.21 1.22
N VAL A 200 -6.91 1.18 0.48
CA VAL A 200 -5.64 1.85 0.79
C VAL A 200 -5.34 2.88 -0.28
N ILE A 201 -4.91 4.06 0.11
CA ILE A 201 -4.31 5.02 -0.82
C ILE A 201 -2.78 4.90 -0.80
N ASP A 202 -2.18 4.63 -1.94
CA ASP A 202 -0.74 4.76 -2.14
C ASP A 202 -0.42 6.20 -2.54
N ALA A 203 -0.07 7.01 -1.56
CA ALA A 203 0.14 8.43 -1.77
C ALA A 203 1.41 8.73 -2.57
N THR A 204 2.47 7.96 -2.35
CA THR A 204 3.77 8.22 -2.97
C THR A 204 3.85 7.77 -4.42
N HIS A 205 3.25 6.63 -4.77
CA HIS A 205 3.20 6.20 -6.17
C HIS A 205 2.14 6.98 -6.99
N SER A 206 1.17 7.60 -6.35
CA SER A 206 0.17 8.45 -7.03
C SER A 206 0.74 9.73 -7.61
N VAL A 207 1.90 10.19 -7.12
CA VAL A 207 2.57 11.40 -7.58
C VAL A 207 3.78 11.12 -8.47
N GLN A 208 3.94 9.87 -8.91
CA GLN A 208 4.93 9.51 -9.92
C GLN A 208 4.66 10.23 -11.26
N LYS A 209 5.76 10.55 -11.95
CA LYS A 209 5.77 10.94 -13.35
C LYS A 209 6.47 9.82 -14.14
N PRO A 210 5.72 8.82 -14.64
CA PRO A 210 6.30 7.67 -15.32
C PRO A 210 7.22 8.09 -16.47
N ALA A 211 8.43 7.49 -16.53
CA ALA A 211 9.44 7.74 -17.56
C ALA A 211 9.88 9.22 -17.76
N ALA A 212 9.52 10.13 -16.87
CA ALA A 212 9.83 11.57 -17.03
C ALA A 212 11.34 11.90 -17.03
N MET A 213 12.17 11.00 -16.49
CA MET A 213 13.64 11.12 -16.45
C MET A 213 14.33 10.16 -17.45
N GLY A 214 13.62 9.72 -18.49
CA GLY A 214 14.14 8.77 -19.48
C GLY A 214 14.25 7.35 -18.90
N GLU A 215 15.36 7.02 -18.28
CA GLU A 215 15.62 5.67 -17.73
C GLU A 215 14.95 5.42 -16.35
N SER A 216 14.42 6.47 -15.69
CA SER A 216 13.76 6.38 -14.41
C SER A 216 12.48 7.20 -14.35
N SER A 217 11.59 6.88 -13.43
CA SER A 217 10.42 7.70 -13.12
C SER A 217 10.85 8.95 -12.36
N GLY A 218 10.30 10.11 -12.74
CA GLY A 218 10.30 11.30 -11.93
C GLY A 218 9.13 11.30 -10.93
N GLY A 219 8.95 12.39 -10.19
CA GLY A 219 7.83 12.53 -9.28
C GLY A 219 7.86 13.83 -8.49
N GLU A 220 6.80 14.02 -7.71
CA GLU A 220 6.64 15.18 -6.83
C GLU A 220 6.27 14.75 -5.41
N GLY A 221 7.22 14.13 -4.68
CA GLY A 221 7.00 13.59 -3.33
C GLY A 221 6.37 14.58 -2.34
N ARG A 222 6.61 15.89 -2.51
CA ARG A 222 5.96 16.94 -1.72
C ARG A 222 4.43 16.97 -1.85
N MET A 223 3.89 16.39 -2.94
CA MET A 223 2.45 16.28 -3.18
C MET A 223 1.83 15.03 -2.55
N ALA A 224 2.62 14.04 -2.16
CA ALA A 224 2.11 12.81 -1.58
C ALA A 224 1.28 13.03 -0.30
N PRO A 225 1.68 13.90 0.67
CA PRO A 225 0.83 14.20 1.82
C PRO A 225 -0.50 14.86 1.45
N ILE A 226 -0.54 15.61 0.34
CA ILE A 226 -1.77 16.26 -0.15
C ILE A 226 -2.74 15.21 -0.68
N ILE A 227 -2.24 14.26 -1.48
CA ILE A 227 -3.05 13.15 -1.98
C ILE A 227 -3.58 12.28 -0.83
N ALA A 228 -2.73 11.96 0.16
CA ALA A 228 -3.15 11.20 1.32
C ALA A 228 -4.28 11.90 2.10
N ARG A 229 -4.16 13.21 2.33
CA ARG A 229 -5.21 14.02 2.99
C ARG A 229 -6.52 14.02 2.21
N ALA A 230 -6.44 14.24 0.89
CA ALA A 230 -7.62 14.22 0.02
C ALA A 230 -8.32 12.86 0.04
N ALA A 231 -7.56 11.77 0.03
CA ALA A 231 -8.12 10.42 0.11
C ALA A 231 -8.78 10.15 1.48
N LEU A 232 -8.11 10.47 2.59
CA LEU A 232 -8.64 10.27 3.94
C LEU A 232 -9.90 11.10 4.21
N SER A 233 -10.02 12.29 3.60
CA SER A 233 -11.21 13.14 3.76
C SER A 233 -12.50 12.49 3.24
N THR A 234 -12.41 11.44 2.42
CA THR A 234 -13.57 10.65 2.00
C THR A 234 -14.19 9.84 3.14
N GLY A 235 -13.42 9.55 4.20
CA GLY A 235 -13.83 8.71 5.33
C GLY A 235 -13.94 7.21 5.02
N HIS A 236 -13.60 6.78 3.80
CA HIS A 236 -13.72 5.40 3.32
C HIS A 236 -12.38 4.69 3.09
N VAL A 237 -11.28 5.20 3.67
CA VAL A 237 -9.93 4.69 3.47
C VAL A 237 -9.44 3.98 4.75
N ALA A 238 -9.10 2.69 4.61
CA ALA A 238 -8.60 1.84 5.69
C ALA A 238 -7.09 1.97 5.94
N GLY A 239 -6.34 2.51 4.96
CA GLY A 239 -4.89 2.59 5.09
C GLY A 239 -4.24 3.61 4.16
N VAL A 240 -3.06 4.05 4.56
CA VAL A 240 -2.19 4.94 3.77
C VAL A 240 -0.87 4.24 3.54
N PHE A 241 -0.48 4.15 2.27
CA PHE A 241 0.80 3.59 1.85
C PHE A 241 1.76 4.74 1.51
N ILE A 242 2.94 4.75 2.15
CA ILE A 242 3.96 5.78 1.99
C ILE A 242 5.35 5.16 1.86
N GLU A 243 6.05 5.49 0.78
CA GLU A 243 7.49 5.26 0.69
C GLU A 243 8.23 6.33 1.48
N THR A 244 9.14 5.90 2.36
CA THR A 244 9.95 6.82 3.18
C THR A 244 11.40 6.37 3.29
N HIS A 245 12.32 7.33 3.33
CA HIS A 245 13.75 7.06 3.42
C HIS A 245 14.45 8.21 4.16
N PRO A 246 15.50 7.97 4.98
CA PRO A 246 16.25 9.05 5.64
C PRO A 246 16.79 10.09 4.66
N GLU A 247 17.29 9.62 3.51
CA GLU A 247 17.84 10.43 2.45
C GLU A 247 17.27 9.92 1.11
N PRO A 248 16.07 10.38 0.68
CA PRO A 248 15.37 9.81 -0.49
C PRO A 248 16.22 9.73 -1.76
N LEU A 249 17.08 10.70 -2.03
CA LEU A 249 17.96 10.73 -3.19
C LEU A 249 19.02 9.61 -3.21
N LYS A 250 19.28 8.96 -2.07
CA LYS A 250 20.13 7.77 -1.95
C LYS A 250 19.33 6.46 -2.02
N GLY A 251 18.02 6.53 -2.19
CA GLY A 251 17.14 5.37 -2.34
C GLY A 251 17.42 4.63 -3.65
N GLY A 252 17.19 3.32 -3.66
CA GLY A 252 17.36 2.50 -4.86
C GLY A 252 16.25 2.65 -5.90
N SER A 253 15.09 3.24 -5.51
CA SER A 253 13.91 3.41 -6.36
C SER A 253 13.05 4.57 -5.86
N ASP A 254 12.28 5.18 -6.78
CA ASP A 254 11.27 6.21 -6.52
C ASP A 254 11.78 7.38 -5.66
N ILE A 255 13.04 7.74 -5.87
CA ILE A 255 13.77 8.74 -5.08
C ILE A 255 13.10 10.13 -5.05
N TRP A 256 12.30 10.45 -6.08
CA TRP A 256 11.58 11.72 -6.22
C TRP A 256 10.20 11.70 -5.53
N ASN A 257 9.72 10.53 -5.12
CA ASN A 257 8.37 10.38 -4.57
C ASN A 257 8.38 10.11 -3.07
N ALA A 258 9.47 9.51 -2.55
CA ALA A 258 9.56 9.16 -1.15
C ALA A 258 9.53 10.39 -0.24
N ILE A 259 8.79 10.30 0.85
CA ILE A 259 8.78 11.33 1.90
C ILE A 259 10.03 11.14 2.76
N PRO A 260 10.85 12.21 2.98
CA PRO A 260 11.97 12.10 3.90
C PRO A 260 11.51 11.71 5.31
N LEU A 261 12.21 10.75 5.93
CA LEU A 261 11.83 10.15 7.21
C LEU A 261 11.60 11.20 8.30
N MET A 262 12.36 12.31 8.27
CA MET A 262 12.25 13.42 9.22
C MET A 262 10.90 14.15 9.18
N TYR A 263 10.18 14.10 8.05
CA TYR A 263 8.86 14.74 7.91
C TYR A 263 7.69 13.81 8.21
N MET A 264 7.95 12.52 8.51
CA MET A 264 6.88 11.56 8.76
C MET A 264 6.05 11.89 10.01
N GLU A 265 6.65 12.41 11.08
CA GLU A 265 5.88 12.76 12.30
C GLU A 265 4.83 13.83 12.02
N GLU A 266 5.20 14.91 11.35
CA GLU A 266 4.27 15.99 11.01
C GLU A 266 3.20 15.51 10.04
N THR A 267 3.60 14.75 9.01
CA THR A 267 2.69 14.15 8.04
C THR A 267 1.64 13.28 8.73
N LEU A 268 2.07 12.34 9.58
CA LEU A 268 1.16 11.39 10.23
C LEU A 268 0.22 12.06 11.24
N LYS A 269 0.66 13.11 11.95
CA LYS A 269 -0.23 13.91 12.80
C LYS A 269 -1.37 14.55 12.02
N GLN A 270 -1.06 15.13 10.86
CA GLN A 270 -2.07 15.74 9.99
C GLN A 270 -3.03 14.68 9.42
N LEU A 271 -2.51 13.56 8.94
CA LEU A 271 -3.32 12.48 8.39
C LEU A 271 -4.27 11.91 9.44
N LYS A 272 -3.78 11.69 10.66
CA LYS A 272 -4.61 11.18 11.75
C LYS A 272 -5.75 12.13 12.10
N ALA A 273 -5.49 13.42 12.20
CA ALA A 273 -6.52 14.41 12.51
C ALA A 273 -7.62 14.45 11.44
N ILE A 274 -7.26 14.31 10.16
CA ILE A 274 -8.23 14.26 9.06
C ILE A 274 -9.05 12.97 9.09
N ASP A 275 -8.41 11.82 9.29
CA ASP A 275 -9.08 10.52 9.37
C ASP A 275 -10.09 10.49 10.53
N ASP A 276 -9.68 10.96 11.72
CA ASP A 276 -10.53 11.03 12.90
C ASP A 276 -11.81 11.87 12.64
N VAL A 277 -11.66 13.04 12.01
CA VAL A 277 -12.79 13.93 11.69
C VAL A 277 -13.66 13.36 10.58
N ALA A 278 -13.06 12.83 9.51
CA ALA A 278 -13.81 12.30 8.37
C ALA A 278 -14.67 11.10 8.78
N LYS A 279 -14.09 10.14 9.50
CA LYS A 279 -14.83 8.93 9.95
C LYS A 279 -15.90 9.20 11.01
N ALA A 280 -15.68 10.21 11.87
CA ALA A 280 -16.70 10.61 12.85
C ALA A 280 -17.92 11.29 12.23
N ASN A 281 -17.82 11.80 10.99
CA ASN A 281 -18.83 12.65 10.36
C ASN A 281 -19.21 12.17 8.95
N LEU A 282 -19.21 10.87 8.72
CA LEU A 282 -19.59 10.33 7.41
C LEU A 282 -21.03 10.69 7.05
N PRO A 283 -21.28 11.33 5.89
CA PRO A 283 -22.63 11.52 5.39
C PRO A 283 -23.24 10.17 4.98
N ARG A 284 -24.51 9.97 5.31
CA ARG A 284 -25.28 8.79 4.87
C ARG A 284 -25.75 9.00 3.43
N LEU A 285 -24.86 8.79 2.47
CA LEU A 285 -25.15 9.03 1.05
C LEU A 285 -26.29 8.13 0.52
N GLU A 286 -26.45 6.94 1.08
CA GLU A 286 -27.55 6.03 0.76
C GLU A 286 -28.93 6.61 1.08
N ASP A 287 -29.04 7.48 2.06
CA ASP A 287 -30.31 8.13 2.42
C ASP A 287 -30.78 9.10 1.32
N TRP A 288 -29.85 9.66 0.55
CA TRP A 288 -30.16 10.58 -0.56
C TRP A 288 -30.83 9.87 -1.73
N VAL A 289 -30.52 8.60 -1.95
CA VAL A 289 -31.08 7.78 -3.03
C VAL A 289 -32.47 7.25 -2.64
N GLN A 290 -32.70 6.91 -1.38
CA GLN A 290 -33.97 6.36 -0.89
C GLN A 290 -35.09 7.38 -0.84
N GLU A 291 -34.79 8.66 -0.67
CA GLU A 291 -35.81 9.72 -0.64
C GLU A 291 -36.34 10.15 -2.02
N GLY A 292 -35.92 9.50 -3.11
CA GLY A 292 -36.36 9.84 -4.47
C GLY A 292 -35.94 11.24 -4.92
N LYS A 293 -35.04 11.87 -4.21
CA LYS A 293 -34.43 13.16 -4.54
C LYS A 293 -33.15 12.93 -5.34
N ALA A 294 -33.27 12.36 -6.55
CA ALA A 294 -32.23 12.52 -7.54
C ALA A 294 -32.19 14.01 -7.92
N ILE A 295 -31.11 14.67 -7.59
CA ILE A 295 -30.77 16.00 -8.11
C ILE A 295 -30.28 15.84 -9.55
#